data_95928bfffe9a154e942eef8ac1b77acb
#
_entry.id   95928bfffe9a154e942eef8ac1b77acb
#
_cell.length_a   1.000
_cell.length_b   1.000
_cell.length_c   1.000
_cell.angle_alpha   90.00
_cell.angle_beta   90.00
_cell.angle_gamma   90.00
#
_symmetry.space_group_name_H-M   'P 1'
#
loop_
_entity.id
_entity.type
_entity.pdbx_description
1 polymer ?
#
loop_
_entity_poly.entity_id
_entity_poly.type
_entity_poly.pdbx_seq_one_letter_code
_entity_poly.pdbx_strand_id
1 'polypeptide(L)'
;MKKRILSGLLVAAMLLTSLPTAAFAADDTNAEAPDTGETQTILPQSEEDAEQSTVTAPSYEVSTTAELSNALTQIAVSESGEAMIVLKADVNAPAESNVASFGANGKHITVCSTAGNLFKLNMASRGILTGDCTFDNVDVTGSRLFCNGYRTIFTENGQIHLSETLYGGGYKKR
;
A
#
# COMPACT_ATOMS: atom_id res chain seq x y z
N MET A 1 27.06 -25.27 -32.25
CA MET A 1 26.29 -24.38 -33.13
C MET A 1 25.71 -23.25 -32.31
N LYS A 2 26.19 -22.02 -32.58
CA LYS A 2 25.77 -20.81 -31.89
C LYS A 2 24.47 -20.32 -32.52
N LYS A 3 23.42 -20.08 -31.79
CA LYS A 3 22.29 -19.25 -32.23
C LYS A 3 22.10 -18.11 -31.27
N ARG A 4 22.52 -16.94 -31.69
CA ARG A 4 22.21 -15.64 -31.15
C ARG A 4 20.75 -15.32 -31.51
N ILE A 5 19.94 -14.95 -30.55
CA ILE A 5 18.69 -14.24 -30.84
C ILE A 5 18.81 -12.88 -30.20
N LEU A 6 19.01 -11.92 -31.08
CA LEU A 6 18.92 -10.48 -30.91
C LEU A 6 17.45 -10.14 -31.16
N SER A 7 16.83 -9.37 -30.33
CA SER A 7 15.60 -8.56 -30.58
C SER A 7 14.93 -8.28 -29.26
N GLY A 8 14.51 -7.14 -28.99
CA GLY A 8 14.33 -5.87 -29.65
C GLY A 8 13.90 -4.86 -28.61
N LEU A 9 14.63 -3.79 -28.66
CA LEU A 9 14.31 -2.56 -27.97
C LEU A 9 13.08 -1.96 -28.63
N LEU A 10 11.94 -1.93 -27.97
CA LEU A 10 10.81 -1.12 -28.40
C LEU A 10 10.64 0.07 -27.45
N VAL A 11 11.19 1.16 -27.92
CA VAL A 11 10.93 2.51 -27.41
C VAL A 11 9.49 2.88 -27.81
N ALA A 12 8.64 3.13 -26.86
CA ALA A 12 7.40 3.86 -27.08
C ALA A 12 7.45 5.14 -26.24
N ALA A 13 8.01 6.16 -26.85
CA ALA A 13 7.78 7.56 -26.49
C ALA A 13 6.41 7.97 -27.05
N MET A 14 5.77 8.88 -26.35
CA MET A 14 4.66 9.77 -26.69
C MET A 14 3.42 9.53 -25.84
N LEU A 15 3.14 10.49 -24.96
CA LEU A 15 2.16 11.54 -25.28
C LEU A 15 2.23 12.67 -24.26
N LEU A 16 2.81 13.77 -24.69
CA LEU A 16 2.51 15.11 -24.17
C LEU A 16 1.10 15.49 -24.67
N THR A 17 0.18 15.76 -23.78
CA THR A 17 -1.05 16.50 -24.11
C THR A 17 -1.30 17.57 -23.07
N SER A 18 -0.94 18.79 -23.46
CA SER A 18 -1.69 20.04 -23.40
C SER A 18 -2.56 20.35 -22.18
N LEU A 19 -2.02 21.26 -21.38
CA LEU A 19 -2.78 22.07 -20.41
C LEU A 19 -3.67 23.09 -21.14
N PRO A 20 -4.91 23.31 -20.76
CA PRO A 20 -5.66 24.49 -21.16
C PRO A 20 -5.31 25.66 -20.24
N THR A 21 -4.71 26.69 -20.80
CA THR A 21 -4.59 28.01 -20.21
C THR A 21 -5.98 28.67 -20.17
N ALA A 22 -6.54 28.86 -18.98
CA ALA A 22 -7.68 29.73 -18.79
C ALA A 22 -7.16 31.18 -18.70
N ALA A 23 -7.55 31.98 -19.68
CA ALA A 23 -7.32 33.42 -19.71
C ALA A 23 -8.27 34.11 -18.74
N PHE A 24 -7.72 34.86 -17.79
CA PHE A 24 -8.48 35.81 -17.01
C PHE A 24 -8.58 37.14 -17.80
N ALA A 25 -9.80 37.49 -18.19
CA ALA A 25 -10.10 38.83 -18.66
C ALA A 25 -10.37 39.74 -17.45
N ALA A 26 -9.59 40.81 -17.35
CA ALA A 26 -9.87 41.91 -16.46
C ALA A 26 -10.97 42.79 -17.12
N ASP A 27 -11.98 43.17 -16.37
CA ASP A 27 -12.81 44.28 -16.72
C ASP A 27 -12.86 45.30 -15.58
N ASP A 28 -12.50 46.48 -15.95
CA ASP A 28 -12.29 47.66 -15.12
C ASP A 28 -13.54 48.55 -15.26
N THR A 29 -14.25 48.87 -14.18
CA THR A 29 -15.10 50.07 -14.16
C THR A 29 -15.33 50.59 -12.74
N ASN A 30 -14.73 51.68 -12.54
CA ASN A 30 -14.86 52.82 -11.65
C ASN A 30 -16.30 53.17 -11.25
N ALA A 31 -16.55 53.51 -9.96
CA ALA A 31 -17.13 54.77 -9.48
C ALA A 31 -17.54 54.77 -7.99
N GLU A 32 -16.96 55.70 -7.28
CA GLU A 32 -17.53 56.62 -6.27
C GLU A 32 -18.03 56.12 -4.90
N ALA A 33 -17.33 56.62 -3.88
CA ALA A 33 -17.73 56.70 -2.47
C ALA A 33 -18.78 57.83 -2.27
N PRO A 34 -19.45 58.06 -1.08
CA PRO A 34 -18.83 58.03 0.24
C PRO A 34 -19.71 57.51 1.43
N ASP A 35 -19.03 57.38 2.52
CA ASP A 35 -19.37 57.78 3.90
C ASP A 35 -19.90 56.78 4.93
N THR A 36 -19.13 56.72 6.00
CA THR A 36 -19.42 56.58 7.45
C THR A 36 -20.02 55.25 7.97
N GLY A 37 -19.21 54.54 8.77
CA GLY A 37 -19.72 53.54 9.71
C GLY A 37 -18.63 52.66 10.29
N GLU A 38 -18.15 52.99 11.49
CA GLU A 38 -17.32 52.16 12.33
C GLU A 38 -17.92 50.74 12.46
N THR A 39 -17.16 49.71 12.20
CA THR A 39 -17.35 48.44 12.90
C THR A 39 -16.19 47.48 12.61
N GLN A 40 -15.52 47.12 13.67
CA GLN A 40 -14.77 45.89 13.95
C GLN A 40 -14.11 45.13 12.79
N THR A 41 -12.80 45.24 12.79
CA THR A 41 -11.87 44.39 12.10
C THR A 41 -12.06 42.91 12.56
N ILE A 42 -12.82 42.15 11.80
CA ILE A 42 -12.72 40.71 11.83
C ILE A 42 -11.69 40.34 10.76
N LEU A 43 -10.53 39.89 11.20
CA LEU A 43 -9.54 39.25 10.33
C LEU A 43 -10.20 38.03 9.66
N PRO A 44 -10.20 37.94 8.34
CA PRO A 44 -10.50 36.67 7.71
C PRO A 44 -9.40 35.68 8.10
N GLN A 45 -9.74 34.69 8.91
CA GLN A 45 -8.96 33.49 9.02
C GLN A 45 -8.86 32.93 7.60
N SER A 46 -7.66 32.99 7.06
CA SER A 46 -7.29 32.20 5.89
C SER A 46 -7.43 30.75 6.31
N GLU A 47 -8.55 30.13 6.00
CA GLU A 47 -8.63 28.68 5.90
C GLU A 47 -7.75 28.31 4.72
N GLU A 48 -6.47 28.07 5.00
CA GLU A 48 -5.64 27.26 4.13
C GLU A 48 -6.31 25.88 4.10
N ASP A 49 -7.15 25.70 3.08
CA ASP A 49 -7.63 24.41 2.66
C ASP A 49 -6.37 23.61 2.23
N ALA A 50 -5.70 23.03 3.23
CA ALA A 50 -4.69 22.03 2.98
C ALA A 50 -5.44 20.87 2.32
N GLU A 51 -5.45 20.86 0.98
CA GLU A 51 -5.75 19.65 0.22
C GLU A 51 -4.78 18.58 0.69
N GLN A 52 -5.17 17.91 1.77
CA GLN A 52 -4.54 16.69 2.22
C GLN A 52 -4.81 15.66 1.14
N SER A 53 -3.89 15.59 0.17
CA SER A 53 -3.86 14.53 -0.82
C SER A 53 -3.85 13.20 -0.07
N THR A 54 -5.03 12.64 0.15
CA THR A 54 -5.18 11.31 0.72
C THR A 54 -4.69 10.33 -0.34
N VAL A 55 -3.40 10.06 -0.34
CA VAL A 55 -2.83 8.96 -1.13
C VAL A 55 -3.46 7.69 -0.58
N THR A 56 -4.53 7.25 -1.23
CA THR A 56 -5.16 5.98 -0.90
C THR A 56 -4.13 4.87 -1.09
N ALA A 57 -3.90 4.08 -0.05
CA ALA A 57 -2.97 2.96 -0.13
C ALA A 57 -3.38 2.01 -1.27
N PRO A 58 -2.46 1.62 -2.16
CA PRO A 58 -2.77 0.71 -3.26
C PRO A 58 -3.26 -0.64 -2.71
N SER A 59 -4.27 -1.21 -3.38
CA SER A 59 -4.90 -2.48 -3.00
C SER A 59 -4.70 -3.51 -4.11
N TYR A 60 -4.33 -4.73 -3.72
CA TYR A 60 -4.05 -5.86 -4.61
C TYR A 60 -4.91 -7.06 -4.23
N GLU A 61 -5.75 -7.53 -5.14
CA GLU A 61 -6.50 -8.76 -4.97
C GLU A 61 -5.67 -9.95 -5.43
N VAL A 62 -5.57 -11.00 -4.61
CA VAL A 62 -4.73 -12.17 -4.90
C VAL A 62 -5.46 -13.47 -4.59
N SER A 63 -5.32 -14.45 -5.49
CA SER A 63 -5.86 -15.79 -5.40
C SER A 63 -4.78 -16.87 -5.53
N THR A 64 -3.58 -16.48 -5.96
CA THR A 64 -2.48 -17.39 -6.25
C THR A 64 -1.15 -16.87 -5.71
N THR A 65 -0.18 -17.76 -5.53
CA THR A 65 1.20 -17.41 -5.16
C THR A 65 1.86 -16.46 -6.18
N ALA A 66 1.57 -16.64 -7.46
CA ALA A 66 2.13 -15.79 -8.52
C ALA A 66 1.59 -14.36 -8.44
N GLU A 67 0.29 -14.19 -8.23
CA GLU A 67 -0.33 -12.87 -8.02
C GLU A 67 0.20 -12.21 -6.75
N LEU A 68 0.38 -12.97 -5.66
CA LEU A 68 0.97 -12.46 -4.43
C LEU A 68 2.41 -11.99 -4.65
N SER A 69 3.23 -12.77 -5.36
CA SER A 69 4.60 -12.39 -5.71
C SER A 69 4.66 -11.10 -6.52
N ASN A 70 3.77 -10.97 -7.51
CA ASN A 70 3.65 -9.75 -8.33
C ASN A 70 3.22 -8.54 -7.49
N ALA A 71 2.23 -8.72 -6.61
CA ALA A 71 1.78 -7.66 -5.71
C ALA A 71 2.91 -7.17 -4.79
N LEU A 72 3.65 -8.08 -4.16
CA LEU A 72 4.80 -7.74 -3.31
C LEU A 72 5.89 -6.99 -4.10
N THR A 73 6.14 -7.37 -5.34
CA THR A 73 7.10 -6.69 -6.22
C THR A 73 6.64 -5.26 -6.54
N GLN A 74 5.35 -5.07 -6.86
CA GLN A 74 4.79 -3.74 -7.12
C GLN A 74 4.80 -2.85 -5.87
N ILE A 75 4.46 -3.41 -4.71
CA ILE A 75 4.52 -2.70 -3.43
C ILE A 75 5.96 -2.25 -3.13
N ALA A 76 6.95 -3.09 -3.37
CA ALA A 76 8.35 -2.77 -3.08
C ALA A 76 8.86 -1.56 -3.87
N VAL A 77 8.38 -1.35 -5.09
CA VAL A 77 8.78 -0.23 -5.96
C VAL A 77 7.80 0.95 -5.93
N SER A 78 6.65 0.82 -5.26
CA SER A 78 5.68 1.90 -5.14
C SER A 78 6.22 3.06 -4.29
N GLU A 79 5.75 4.27 -4.52
CA GLU A 79 6.05 5.42 -3.66
C GLU A 79 5.25 5.41 -2.36
N SER A 80 4.11 4.72 -2.33
CA SER A 80 3.29 4.59 -1.12
C SER A 80 4.04 3.84 -0.02
N GLY A 81 4.00 4.37 1.20
CA GLY A 81 4.50 3.70 2.40
C GLY A 81 3.61 2.56 2.89
N GLU A 82 2.37 2.50 2.40
CA GLU A 82 1.34 1.55 2.81
C GLU A 82 0.73 0.85 1.61
N ALA A 83 0.30 -0.39 1.79
CA ALA A 83 -0.42 -1.18 0.79
C ALA A 83 -1.38 -2.17 1.45
N MET A 84 -2.40 -2.59 0.70
CA MET A 84 -3.35 -3.62 1.12
C MET A 84 -3.28 -4.81 0.17
N ILE A 85 -3.27 -6.02 0.71
CA ILE A 85 -3.41 -7.28 -0.03
C ILE A 85 -4.70 -7.95 0.43
N VAL A 86 -5.62 -8.19 -0.51
CA VAL A 86 -6.91 -8.83 -0.26
C VAL A 86 -6.89 -10.24 -0.81
N LEU A 87 -6.91 -11.23 0.08
CA LEU A 87 -6.97 -12.64 -0.31
C LEU A 87 -8.38 -12.99 -0.82
N LYS A 88 -8.43 -13.66 -1.97
CA LYS A 88 -9.64 -14.21 -2.59
C LYS A 88 -9.69 -15.74 -2.48
N ALA A 89 -8.60 -16.37 -2.04
CA ALA A 89 -8.45 -17.81 -1.83
C ALA A 89 -7.32 -18.07 -0.82
N ASP A 90 -7.13 -19.33 -0.42
CA ASP A 90 -5.95 -19.74 0.31
C ASP A 90 -4.71 -19.59 -0.59
N VAL A 91 -3.67 -18.91 -0.09
CA VAL A 91 -2.47 -18.58 -0.86
C VAL A 91 -1.21 -19.01 -0.12
N ASN A 92 -0.24 -19.57 -0.85
CA ASN A 92 1.11 -19.77 -0.31
C ASN A 92 1.94 -18.50 -0.54
N ALA A 93 2.65 -18.04 0.48
CA ALA A 93 3.66 -17.02 0.30
C ALA A 93 4.78 -17.50 -0.63
N PRO A 94 5.38 -16.62 -1.46
CA PRO A 94 6.50 -17.00 -2.30
C PRO A 94 7.63 -17.59 -1.47
N ALA A 95 8.09 -18.79 -1.82
CA ALA A 95 9.06 -19.53 -1.03
C ALA A 95 10.14 -20.17 -1.90
N GLU A 96 11.38 -20.13 -1.40
CA GLU A 96 12.51 -20.86 -1.92
C GLU A 96 12.99 -21.85 -0.86
N SER A 97 13.18 -23.12 -1.22
CA SER A 97 13.67 -24.15 -0.29
C SER A 97 12.92 -24.19 1.04
N ASN A 98 11.60 -24.06 1.02
CA ASN A 98 10.72 -24.00 2.19
C ASN A 98 10.90 -22.77 3.10
N VAL A 99 11.54 -21.72 2.62
CA VAL A 99 11.64 -20.43 3.28
C VAL A 99 10.80 -19.43 2.51
N ALA A 100 9.70 -18.97 3.10
CA ALA A 100 8.85 -17.94 2.53
C ALA A 100 9.30 -16.56 3.01
N SER A 101 9.47 -15.61 2.10
CA SER A 101 9.69 -14.20 2.41
C SER A 101 8.43 -13.40 2.14
N PHE A 102 7.99 -12.60 3.09
CA PHE A 102 6.76 -11.83 2.97
C PHE A 102 6.95 -10.40 3.51
N GLY A 103 6.51 -9.43 2.73
CA GLY A 103 6.62 -8.03 3.07
C GLY A 103 7.46 -7.25 2.06
N ALA A 104 7.63 -5.95 2.31
CA ALA A 104 8.52 -5.08 1.56
C ALA A 104 9.20 -4.10 2.51
N ASN A 105 10.52 -4.01 2.44
CA ASN A 105 11.30 -3.16 3.33
C ASN A 105 10.87 -1.69 3.24
N GLY A 106 10.68 -1.05 4.39
CA GLY A 106 10.21 0.32 4.50
C GLY A 106 8.72 0.52 4.16
N LYS A 107 7.96 -0.56 3.98
CA LYS A 107 6.51 -0.54 3.71
C LYS A 107 5.74 -1.20 4.84
N HIS A 108 4.49 -0.77 5.00
CA HIS A 108 3.52 -1.42 5.87
C HIS A 108 2.45 -2.09 5.01
N ILE A 109 2.33 -3.40 5.12
CA ILE A 109 1.36 -4.19 4.35
C ILE A 109 0.25 -4.68 5.28
N THR A 110 -0.99 -4.31 4.96
CA THR A 110 -2.18 -4.92 5.57
C THR A 110 -2.65 -6.07 4.69
N VAL A 111 -2.75 -7.26 5.27
CA VAL A 111 -3.30 -8.45 4.61
C VAL A 111 -4.65 -8.76 5.21
N CYS A 112 -5.65 -8.92 4.36
CA CYS A 112 -6.99 -9.32 4.79
C CYS A 112 -7.61 -10.31 3.80
N SER A 113 -8.65 -11.02 4.22
CA SER A 113 -9.50 -11.81 3.32
C SER A 113 -10.69 -10.96 2.84
N THR A 114 -11.30 -11.36 1.72
CA THR A 114 -12.60 -10.80 1.33
C THR A 114 -13.64 -10.98 2.42
N ALA A 115 -14.54 -10.01 2.53
CA ALA A 115 -15.60 -10.02 3.55
C ALA A 115 -16.36 -11.35 3.58
N GLY A 116 -16.60 -11.87 4.79
CA GLY A 116 -17.29 -13.13 5.02
C GLY A 116 -16.45 -14.40 4.82
N ASN A 117 -15.17 -14.27 4.49
CA ASN A 117 -14.23 -15.38 4.36
C ASN A 117 -13.04 -15.23 5.32
N LEU A 118 -12.42 -16.34 5.66
CA LEU A 118 -11.16 -16.38 6.40
C LEU A 118 -10.20 -17.27 5.59
N PHE A 119 -9.45 -16.68 4.68
CA PHE A 119 -8.49 -17.39 3.86
C PHE A 119 -7.14 -17.55 4.57
N LYS A 120 -6.38 -18.54 4.13
CA LYS A 120 -5.07 -18.84 4.68
C LYS A 120 -3.96 -18.19 3.89
N LEU A 121 -3.01 -17.61 4.61
CA LEU A 121 -1.70 -17.26 4.10
C LEU A 121 -0.68 -18.26 4.65
N ASN A 122 -0.25 -19.20 3.82
CA ASN A 122 0.71 -20.21 4.24
C ASN A 122 2.15 -19.75 4.07
N MET A 123 2.87 -19.65 5.19
CA MET A 123 4.26 -19.18 5.26
C MET A 123 5.29 -20.32 5.15
N ALA A 124 4.90 -21.46 4.59
CA ALA A 124 5.75 -22.65 4.45
C ALA A 124 6.34 -23.14 5.79
N SER A 125 7.49 -23.84 5.76
CA SER A 125 8.16 -24.31 6.99
C SER A 125 8.84 -23.16 7.76
N ARG A 126 9.23 -22.09 7.07
CA ARG A 126 9.87 -20.93 7.67
C ARG A 126 9.41 -19.66 6.97
N GLY A 127 8.57 -18.90 7.65
CA GLY A 127 8.16 -17.57 7.20
C GLY A 127 9.11 -16.50 7.75
N ILE A 128 9.50 -15.55 6.90
CA ILE A 128 10.36 -14.42 7.26
C ILE A 128 9.66 -13.16 6.82
N LEU A 129 9.38 -12.25 7.75
CA LEU A 129 8.88 -10.93 7.43
C LEU A 129 10.02 -10.01 6.99
N THR A 130 9.79 -9.25 5.94
CA THR A 130 10.73 -8.29 5.35
C THR A 130 10.21 -6.86 5.35
N GLY A 131 9.14 -6.60 6.07
CA GLY A 131 8.50 -5.30 6.28
C GLY A 131 7.46 -5.36 7.39
N ASP A 132 6.92 -4.20 7.77
CA ASP A 132 5.84 -4.11 8.75
C ASP A 132 4.57 -4.74 8.18
N CYS A 133 3.86 -5.55 8.98
CA CYS A 133 2.67 -6.27 8.54
C CYS A 133 1.54 -6.17 9.56
N THR A 134 0.32 -5.96 9.05
CA THR A 134 -0.93 -6.18 9.79
C THR A 134 -1.70 -7.31 9.13
N PHE A 135 -2.09 -8.30 9.92
CA PHE A 135 -2.91 -9.44 9.51
C PHE A 135 -4.30 -9.26 10.11
N ASP A 136 -5.28 -8.93 9.24
CA ASP A 136 -6.66 -8.68 9.60
C ASP A 136 -7.59 -9.63 8.86
N ASN A 137 -8.42 -10.38 9.59
CA ASN A 137 -9.32 -11.38 9.00
C ASN A 137 -8.60 -12.34 8.02
N VAL A 138 -7.45 -12.86 8.43
CA VAL A 138 -6.65 -13.84 7.69
C VAL A 138 -6.05 -14.86 8.65
N ASP A 139 -5.94 -16.11 8.23
CA ASP A 139 -5.31 -17.19 8.99
C ASP A 139 -3.87 -17.39 8.48
N VAL A 140 -2.89 -16.94 9.25
CA VAL A 140 -1.47 -17.12 8.93
C VAL A 140 -1.02 -18.49 9.43
N THR A 141 -0.63 -19.35 8.50
CA THR A 141 -0.25 -20.73 8.80
C THR A 141 1.20 -21.01 8.43
N GLY A 142 1.80 -22.05 9.04
CA GLY A 142 3.18 -22.46 8.76
C GLY A 142 3.80 -23.21 9.93
N SER A 143 5.12 -23.43 9.91
CA SER A 143 5.80 -24.00 11.08
C SER A 143 6.40 -22.93 11.97
N ARG A 144 7.15 -22.01 11.41
CA ARG A 144 7.81 -20.91 12.12
C ARG A 144 7.58 -19.59 11.42
N LEU A 145 7.43 -18.52 12.18
CA LEU A 145 7.37 -17.16 11.66
C LEU A 145 8.40 -16.27 12.36
N PHE A 146 9.26 -15.61 11.58
CA PHE A 146 10.29 -14.68 12.05
C PHE A 146 9.88 -13.26 11.69
N CYS A 147 9.61 -12.43 12.69
CA CYS A 147 9.23 -11.02 12.48
C CYS A 147 10.41 -10.10 12.19
N ASN A 148 11.65 -10.54 12.43
CA ASN A 148 12.90 -9.81 12.11
C ASN A 148 12.96 -8.36 12.62
N GLY A 149 12.30 -8.06 13.74
CA GLY A 149 12.24 -6.71 14.28
C GLY A 149 11.18 -5.81 13.64
N TYR A 150 10.51 -6.26 12.59
CA TYR A 150 9.40 -5.53 11.99
C TYR A 150 8.16 -5.56 12.87
N ARG A 151 7.39 -4.49 12.82
CA ARG A 151 6.11 -4.40 13.53
C ARG A 151 5.11 -5.38 12.91
N THR A 152 4.65 -6.32 13.71
CA THR A 152 3.70 -7.35 13.28
C THR A 152 2.46 -7.28 14.16
N ILE A 153 1.31 -7.06 13.55
CA ILE A 153 0.02 -6.92 14.22
C ILE A 153 -0.91 -8.02 13.72
N PHE A 154 -1.49 -8.77 14.63
CA PHE A 154 -2.66 -9.61 14.39
C PHE A 154 -3.85 -8.90 15.04
N THR A 155 -4.85 -8.54 14.25
CA THR A 155 -6.08 -7.95 14.77
C THR A 155 -6.92 -9.01 15.52
N GLU A 156 -8.01 -8.63 16.08
CA GLU A 156 -8.94 -9.57 16.76
C GLU A 156 -9.52 -10.61 15.78
N ASN A 157 -9.65 -10.26 14.49
CA ASN A 157 -10.15 -11.14 13.44
C ASN A 157 -9.04 -11.95 12.77
N GLY A 158 -7.77 -11.57 12.97
CA GLY A 158 -6.61 -12.27 12.43
C GLY A 158 -6.26 -13.49 13.27
N GLN A 159 -5.95 -14.60 12.61
CA GLN A 159 -5.56 -15.85 13.26
C GLN A 159 -4.12 -16.22 12.89
N ILE A 160 -3.47 -16.96 13.76
CA ILE A 160 -2.13 -17.49 13.52
C ILE A 160 -2.05 -18.93 14.03
N HIS A 161 -1.72 -19.86 13.14
CA HIS A 161 -1.57 -21.27 13.42
C HIS A 161 -0.19 -21.75 12.98
N LEU A 162 0.77 -21.75 13.88
CA LEU A 162 2.11 -22.27 13.65
C LEU A 162 2.29 -23.60 14.36
N SER A 163 2.88 -24.58 13.67
CA SER A 163 3.16 -25.88 14.29
C SER A 163 4.33 -25.84 15.29
N GLU A 164 5.19 -24.82 15.22
CA GLU A 164 6.33 -24.67 16.10
C GLU A 164 6.33 -23.32 16.82
N THR A 165 6.98 -22.28 16.27
CA THR A 165 7.29 -21.07 17.04
C THR A 165 7.09 -19.78 16.24
N LEU A 166 6.61 -18.75 16.94
CA LEU A 166 6.67 -17.36 16.51
C LEU A 166 7.91 -16.71 17.14
N TYR A 167 8.85 -16.28 16.29
CA TYR A 167 10.04 -15.53 16.69
C TYR A 167 9.78 -14.04 16.49
N GLY A 168 9.42 -13.35 17.56
CA GLY A 168 9.06 -11.94 17.49
C GLY A 168 10.17 -11.02 18.01
N GLY A 169 10.34 -9.90 17.29
CA GLY A 169 10.85 -8.68 17.86
C GLY A 169 9.82 -7.61 17.55
N GLY A 170 8.90 -7.29 18.48
CA GLY A 170 7.87 -6.27 18.23
C GLY A 170 6.46 -6.82 17.93
N TYR A 171 6.18 -8.07 18.28
CA TYR A 171 4.86 -8.65 18.20
C TYR A 171 3.87 -7.98 19.17
N LYS A 172 2.70 -7.59 18.67
CA LYS A 172 1.58 -7.11 19.47
C LYS A 172 0.28 -7.76 18.97
N LYS A 173 -0.38 -8.53 19.85
CA LYS A 173 -1.76 -8.94 19.64
C LYS A 173 -2.66 -7.85 20.26
N ARG A 174 -3.58 -7.33 19.48
CA ARG A 174 -4.65 -6.42 19.96
C ARG A 174 -5.96 -7.16 20.00
#